data_3d964afaa3292f5c4423a721b7988ad9
#
_entry.id   3d964afaa3292f5c4423a721b7988ad9
#
_cell.length_a   1.000
_cell.length_b   1.000
_cell.length_c   1.000
_cell.angle_alpha   90.00
_cell.angle_beta   90.00
_cell.angle_gamma   90.00
#
_symmetry.space_group_name_H-M   'P 1'
#
loop_
_entity.id
_entity.type
_entity.pdbx_description
1 polymer ?
#
loop_
_entity_poly.entity_id
_entity_poly.type
_entity_poly.pdbx_seq_one_letter_code
_entity_poly.pdbx_strand_id
1 'polypeptide(L)'
;MTINIADTEMLLGFAKEMASLGYRYAAHPLNLVTDSDSIAFFRTAMGAEDHCLIGPNDTDYFKSMPIDSLIDGLKMVMQSGMDTCGNGTLDLASFVRSESEKRELTENNLNGNIMNQKNLEFLENQIKYTGFGESLQIELKKKMEKGEKEFTLSHDARFDTARLLSELSFKKSDQSDLYFFNSYKAILQKEGAPHALEQIFYIGSENNFTMKEAFNLLEGRSVNKDLVSRDGEIYNCWVKLDFTDGETNGNFKMHHYHQNYGYNLEAALEKHAIKELQTPEAKESLMNSLKKGNVQAVTFIVGGEEKRQFVEANPQFKTIRVYDSSMQRINGRESQNQKQQDPQQNAVSSSKSQKKGADGESKGEDVSEEQQEKKAKKKSQSI
;
A
#
# COMPACT_ATOMS: atom_id res chain seq x y z
N MET A 1 -4.35 -23.65 -17.53
CA MET A 1 -3.78 -22.91 -18.67
C MET A 1 -4.26 -23.55 -19.95
N THR A 2 -5.10 -22.86 -20.70
CA THR A 2 -5.61 -23.36 -21.97
C THR A 2 -4.78 -22.74 -23.10
N ILE A 3 -4.25 -23.55 -23.99
CA ILE A 3 -3.40 -23.12 -25.13
C ILE A 3 -3.99 -23.65 -26.44
N ASN A 4 -3.67 -22.97 -27.55
CA ASN A 4 -3.86 -23.57 -28.86
C ASN A 4 -2.78 -24.62 -29.10
N ILE A 5 -3.16 -25.77 -29.60
CA ILE A 5 -2.20 -26.86 -29.87
C ILE A 5 -1.15 -26.42 -30.91
N ALA A 6 -1.55 -25.59 -31.89
CA ALA A 6 -0.63 -25.04 -32.89
C ALA A 6 0.48 -24.15 -32.29
N ASP A 7 0.27 -23.51 -31.14
CA ASP A 7 1.23 -22.61 -30.52
C ASP A 7 2.20 -23.30 -29.55
N THR A 8 2.04 -24.63 -29.34
CA THR A 8 2.80 -25.41 -28.34
C THR A 8 4.31 -25.32 -28.54
N GLU A 9 4.78 -25.45 -29.81
CA GLU A 9 6.22 -25.43 -30.15
C GLU A 9 6.84 -24.05 -29.88
N MET A 10 6.13 -22.98 -30.27
CA MET A 10 6.54 -21.59 -30.04
C MET A 10 6.61 -21.29 -28.55
N LEU A 11 5.58 -21.65 -27.79
CA LEU A 11 5.52 -21.44 -26.33
C LEU A 11 6.62 -22.24 -25.61
N LEU A 12 6.91 -23.45 -26.05
CA LEU A 12 8.01 -24.26 -25.50
C LEU A 12 9.37 -23.61 -25.75
N GLY A 13 9.60 -23.08 -26.96
CA GLY A 13 10.81 -22.36 -27.31
C GLY A 13 10.99 -21.13 -26.39
N PHE A 14 9.96 -20.33 -26.28
CA PHE A 14 9.95 -19.14 -25.44
C PHE A 14 10.16 -19.44 -23.95
N ALA A 15 9.46 -20.43 -23.39
CA ALA A 15 9.66 -20.84 -22.00
C ALA A 15 11.09 -21.32 -21.71
N LYS A 16 11.72 -22.07 -22.63
CA LYS A 16 13.12 -22.48 -22.51
C LYS A 16 14.10 -21.31 -22.55
N GLU A 17 13.86 -20.33 -23.41
CA GLU A 17 14.65 -19.10 -23.49
C GLU A 17 14.59 -18.34 -22.17
N MET A 18 13.38 -18.11 -21.64
CA MET A 18 13.19 -17.42 -20.37
C MET A 18 13.85 -18.17 -19.20
N ALA A 19 13.77 -19.52 -19.18
CA ALA A 19 14.47 -20.32 -18.19
C ALA A 19 16.01 -20.13 -18.28
N SER A 20 16.58 -20.04 -19.50
CA SER A 20 18.00 -19.78 -19.72
C SER A 20 18.45 -18.40 -19.24
N LEU A 21 17.58 -17.40 -19.28
CA LEU A 21 17.76 -16.04 -18.75
C LEU A 21 17.60 -15.96 -17.22
N GLY A 22 17.35 -17.09 -16.56
CA GLY A 22 17.28 -17.17 -15.09
C GLY A 22 15.89 -16.93 -14.49
N TYR A 23 14.85 -16.87 -15.30
CA TYR A 23 13.48 -16.90 -14.79
C TYR A 23 13.13 -18.30 -14.28
N ARG A 24 12.35 -18.37 -13.18
CA ARG A 24 12.01 -19.61 -12.49
C ARG A 24 10.51 -19.88 -12.39
N TYR A 25 9.69 -18.87 -12.61
CA TYR A 25 8.24 -18.94 -12.49
C TYR A 25 7.58 -18.26 -13.68
N ALA A 26 6.42 -18.79 -14.07
CA ALA A 26 5.54 -18.23 -15.09
C ALA A 26 4.18 -17.95 -14.48
N ALA A 27 3.59 -16.80 -14.80
CA ALA A 27 2.20 -16.48 -14.48
C ALA A 27 1.42 -16.37 -15.80
N HIS A 28 0.26 -16.99 -15.85
CA HIS A 28 -0.57 -17.09 -17.05
C HIS A 28 -2.05 -16.88 -16.70
N PRO A 29 -2.87 -16.34 -17.61
CA PRO A 29 -4.30 -16.26 -17.42
C PRO A 29 -4.93 -17.66 -17.31
N LEU A 30 -6.02 -17.78 -16.55
CA LEU A 30 -6.79 -19.03 -16.48
C LEU A 30 -7.58 -19.31 -17.76
N ASN A 31 -7.82 -18.28 -18.55
CA ASN A 31 -8.49 -18.35 -19.84
C ASN A 31 -7.53 -18.84 -20.93
N LEU A 32 -7.99 -18.79 -22.18
CA LEU A 32 -7.20 -19.18 -23.33
C LEU A 32 -5.99 -18.23 -23.47
N VAL A 33 -4.80 -18.81 -23.51
CA VAL A 33 -3.56 -18.10 -23.88
C VAL A 33 -3.51 -18.04 -25.41
N THR A 34 -3.67 -16.86 -25.96
CA THR A 34 -3.74 -16.62 -27.41
C THR A 34 -2.39 -16.29 -28.03
N ASP A 35 -1.44 -15.82 -27.20
CA ASP A 35 -0.09 -15.46 -27.62
C ASP A 35 0.91 -15.60 -26.46
N SER A 36 2.20 -15.51 -26.77
CA SER A 36 3.29 -15.56 -25.78
C SER A 36 3.28 -14.39 -24.80
N ASP A 37 2.73 -13.25 -25.20
CA ASP A 37 2.70 -12.02 -24.41
C ASP A 37 1.70 -12.11 -23.25
N SER A 38 0.80 -13.10 -23.32
CA SER A 38 -0.14 -13.41 -22.23
C SER A 38 0.53 -14.09 -21.04
N ILE A 39 1.79 -14.52 -21.14
CA ILE A 39 2.53 -15.19 -20.07
C ILE A 39 3.61 -14.26 -19.53
N ALA A 40 3.54 -13.95 -18.26
CA ALA A 40 4.56 -13.18 -17.56
C ALA A 40 5.56 -14.12 -16.85
N PHE A 41 6.86 -13.76 -16.85
CA PHE A 41 7.92 -14.57 -16.26
C PHE A 41 8.62 -13.86 -15.10
N PHE A 42 8.93 -14.61 -14.04
CA PHE A 42 9.47 -14.08 -12.79
C PHE A 42 10.66 -14.91 -12.31
N ARG A 43 11.60 -14.24 -11.63
CA ARG A 43 12.76 -14.91 -11.02
C ARG A 43 12.44 -15.50 -9.65
N THR A 44 11.40 -15.00 -8.97
CA THR A 44 10.99 -15.41 -7.63
C THR A 44 9.53 -15.87 -7.63
N ALA A 45 9.19 -16.80 -6.72
CA ALA A 45 7.80 -17.22 -6.51
C ALA A 45 6.91 -16.06 -6.11
N MET A 46 7.40 -15.21 -5.18
CA MET A 46 6.67 -14.05 -4.68
C MET A 46 6.31 -13.06 -5.80
N GLY A 47 7.25 -12.78 -6.72
CA GLY A 47 6.95 -11.88 -7.85
C GLY A 47 5.89 -12.45 -8.80
N ALA A 48 5.87 -13.79 -9.01
CA ALA A 48 4.85 -14.45 -9.81
C ALA A 48 3.48 -14.46 -9.09
N GLU A 49 3.48 -14.69 -7.78
CA GLU A 49 2.28 -14.67 -6.94
C GLU A 49 1.70 -13.26 -6.83
N ASP A 50 2.55 -12.25 -6.65
CA ASP A 50 2.14 -10.84 -6.64
C ASP A 50 1.46 -10.45 -7.97
N HIS A 51 2.03 -10.88 -9.10
CA HIS A 51 1.42 -10.65 -10.41
C HIS A 51 0.06 -11.35 -10.56
N CYS A 52 -0.07 -12.58 -10.05
CA CYS A 52 -1.34 -13.31 -10.05
C CYS A 52 -2.40 -12.64 -9.17
N LEU A 53 -1.98 -11.96 -8.10
CA LEU A 53 -2.85 -11.24 -7.17
C LEU A 53 -3.27 -9.87 -7.71
N ILE A 54 -2.39 -9.23 -8.50
CA ILE A 54 -2.59 -7.86 -8.98
C ILE A 54 -3.16 -7.83 -10.40
N GLY A 55 -3.14 -8.92 -11.15
CA GLY A 55 -3.58 -9.11 -12.54
C GLY A 55 -3.72 -7.85 -13.41
N PRO A 56 -3.30 -7.84 -14.67
CA PRO A 56 -3.36 -6.63 -15.48
C PRO A 56 -4.78 -6.13 -15.80
N ASN A 57 -5.83 -6.96 -15.56
CA ASN A 57 -7.23 -6.60 -15.82
C ASN A 57 -8.17 -7.24 -14.78
N ASP A 58 -9.22 -6.53 -14.40
CA ASP A 58 -10.27 -6.96 -13.44
C ASP A 58 -11.01 -8.27 -13.79
N THR A 59 -10.83 -8.78 -14.99
CA THR A 59 -11.54 -9.96 -15.53
C THR A 59 -10.65 -11.20 -15.66
N ASP A 60 -9.34 -11.06 -15.61
CA ASP A 60 -8.42 -12.15 -15.89
C ASP A 60 -7.77 -12.67 -14.61
N TYR A 61 -8.19 -13.86 -14.21
CA TYR A 61 -7.54 -14.59 -13.13
C TYR A 61 -6.23 -15.19 -13.64
N PHE A 62 -5.13 -14.89 -13.00
CA PHE A 62 -3.81 -15.45 -13.28
C PHE A 62 -3.46 -16.57 -12.30
N LYS A 63 -2.68 -17.54 -12.75
CA LYS A 63 -2.07 -18.57 -11.92
C LYS A 63 -0.59 -18.66 -12.20
N SER A 64 0.22 -18.75 -11.16
CA SER A 64 1.66 -18.98 -11.28
C SER A 64 1.99 -20.47 -11.25
N MET A 65 3.08 -20.84 -11.91
CA MET A 65 3.67 -22.17 -11.85
C MET A 65 5.20 -22.10 -12.01
N PRO A 66 5.95 -23.09 -11.51
CA PRO A 66 7.36 -23.21 -11.85
C PRO A 66 7.55 -23.32 -13.38
N ILE A 67 8.54 -22.62 -13.92
CA ILE A 67 8.79 -22.62 -15.37
C ILE A 67 9.13 -24.02 -15.91
N ASP A 68 9.79 -24.85 -15.08
CA ASP A 68 10.09 -26.24 -15.45
C ASP A 68 8.81 -27.08 -15.63
N SER A 69 7.78 -26.85 -14.80
CA SER A 69 6.47 -27.49 -14.93
C SER A 69 5.75 -27.06 -16.22
N LEU A 70 5.87 -25.79 -16.61
CA LEU A 70 5.36 -25.30 -17.89
C LEU A 70 6.07 -25.99 -19.06
N ILE A 71 7.41 -26.05 -19.04
CA ILE A 71 8.24 -26.69 -20.06
C ILE A 71 7.89 -28.19 -20.20
N ASP A 72 7.77 -28.90 -19.08
CA ASP A 72 7.49 -30.34 -19.09
C ASP A 72 6.05 -30.63 -19.57
N GLY A 73 5.07 -29.80 -19.17
CA GLY A 73 3.70 -29.90 -19.70
C GLY A 73 3.65 -29.70 -21.21
N LEU A 74 4.34 -28.69 -21.74
CA LEU A 74 4.42 -28.44 -23.19
C LEU A 74 5.13 -29.58 -23.95
N LYS A 75 6.21 -30.16 -23.40
CA LYS A 75 6.88 -31.34 -23.97
C LYS A 75 5.93 -32.56 -24.03
N MET A 76 5.16 -32.78 -22.95
CA MET A 76 4.21 -33.91 -22.91
C MET A 76 3.12 -33.75 -23.98
N VAL A 77 2.62 -32.55 -24.22
CA VAL A 77 1.68 -32.29 -25.32
C VAL A 77 2.28 -32.65 -26.67
N MET A 78 3.53 -32.22 -26.94
CA MET A 78 4.21 -32.54 -28.18
C MET A 78 4.47 -34.04 -28.36
N GLN A 79 4.77 -34.76 -27.26
CA GLN A 79 5.02 -36.20 -27.28
C GLN A 79 3.75 -37.06 -27.40
N SER A 80 2.58 -36.49 -27.02
CA SER A 80 1.30 -37.22 -27.06
C SER A 80 0.78 -37.52 -28.45
N GLY A 81 1.48 -37.05 -29.50
CA GLY A 81 1.09 -37.27 -30.90
C GLY A 81 -0.19 -36.54 -31.30
N MET A 82 -0.64 -35.59 -30.50
CA MET A 82 -1.72 -34.68 -30.89
C MET A 82 -1.29 -33.91 -32.13
N ASP A 83 -2.17 -33.91 -33.14
CA ASP A 83 -1.91 -33.22 -34.40
C ASP A 83 -1.84 -31.69 -34.12
N THR A 84 -0.62 -31.18 -34.15
CA THR A 84 -0.33 -29.72 -33.89
C THR A 84 -0.83 -28.83 -35.03
N CYS A 85 -1.35 -29.43 -36.10
CA CYS A 85 -1.98 -28.70 -37.22
C CYS A 85 -3.48 -28.41 -37.01
N GLY A 86 -4.06 -28.85 -35.89
CA GLY A 86 -5.50 -28.62 -35.59
C GLY A 86 -5.79 -27.32 -34.89
N ASN A 87 -6.97 -26.73 -35.15
CA ASN A 87 -7.51 -25.55 -34.43
C ASN A 87 -8.06 -25.94 -33.04
N GLY A 88 -7.50 -26.94 -32.37
CA GLY A 88 -7.93 -27.37 -31.04
C GLY A 88 -7.28 -26.61 -29.91
N THR A 89 -7.99 -26.45 -28.81
CA THR A 89 -7.45 -25.93 -27.56
C THR A 89 -7.23 -27.06 -26.55
N LEU A 90 -6.19 -26.96 -25.74
CA LEU A 90 -5.84 -27.95 -24.73
C LEU A 90 -5.60 -27.27 -23.38
N ASP A 91 -6.16 -27.86 -22.31
CA ASP A 91 -5.83 -27.41 -20.95
C ASP A 91 -4.54 -28.13 -20.45
N LEU A 92 -3.44 -27.39 -20.43
CA LEU A 92 -2.14 -27.85 -19.97
C LEU A 92 -2.16 -28.35 -18.51
N ALA A 93 -3.08 -27.82 -17.68
CA ALA A 93 -3.23 -28.26 -16.30
C ALA A 93 -3.60 -29.75 -16.19
N SER A 94 -4.23 -30.32 -17.22
CA SER A 94 -4.55 -31.75 -17.26
C SER A 94 -3.32 -32.67 -17.35
N PHE A 95 -2.20 -32.13 -17.84
CA PHE A 95 -0.93 -32.88 -17.98
C PHE A 95 0.03 -32.65 -16.81
N VAL A 96 -0.16 -31.58 -16.04
CA VAL A 96 0.74 -31.20 -14.93
C VAL A 96 0.20 -31.66 -13.58
N ARG A 97 -1.06 -32.11 -13.50
CA ARG A 97 -1.67 -32.57 -12.24
C ARG A 97 -1.01 -33.83 -11.71
N SER A 98 -0.49 -33.74 -10.48
CA SER A 98 0.00 -34.91 -9.75
C SER A 98 -1.15 -35.86 -9.40
N GLU A 99 -0.84 -37.16 -9.23
CA GLU A 99 -1.82 -38.19 -8.82
C GLU A 99 -2.52 -37.86 -7.48
N SER A 100 -1.86 -37.10 -6.61
CA SER A 100 -2.43 -36.61 -5.34
C SER A 100 -3.57 -35.61 -5.54
N GLU A 101 -3.42 -34.67 -6.50
CA GLU A 101 -4.49 -33.70 -6.82
C GLU A 101 -5.71 -34.38 -7.47
N LYS A 102 -5.50 -35.49 -8.21
CA LYS A 102 -6.59 -36.29 -8.78
C LYS A 102 -7.40 -36.99 -7.68
N ARG A 103 -6.76 -37.48 -6.61
CA ARG A 103 -7.45 -38.10 -5.45
C ARG A 103 -8.25 -37.09 -4.64
N GLU A 104 -7.71 -35.91 -4.32
CA GLU A 104 -8.42 -34.85 -3.61
C GLU A 104 -9.67 -34.38 -4.37
N LEU A 105 -9.61 -34.26 -5.70
CA LEU A 105 -10.77 -33.86 -6.52
C LEU A 105 -11.87 -34.92 -6.55
N THR A 106 -11.52 -36.22 -6.43
CA THR A 106 -12.52 -37.31 -6.41
C THR A 106 -13.18 -37.46 -5.04
N GLU A 107 -12.47 -37.25 -3.95
CA GLU A 107 -13.00 -37.32 -2.60
C GLU A 107 -13.88 -36.09 -2.27
N ASN A 108 -13.54 -34.91 -2.78
CA ASN A 108 -14.34 -33.70 -2.60
C ASN A 108 -15.66 -33.69 -3.40
N ASN A 109 -15.75 -34.46 -4.50
CA ASN A 109 -16.98 -34.59 -5.29
C ASN A 109 -18.05 -35.52 -4.68
N LEU A 110 -17.70 -36.30 -3.64
CA LEU A 110 -18.62 -37.23 -2.99
C LEU A 110 -19.38 -36.63 -1.78
N ASN A 111 -18.94 -35.49 -1.27
CA ASN A 111 -19.55 -34.84 -0.11
C ASN A 111 -20.21 -33.51 -0.52
N GLY A 112 -21.41 -33.49 -0.95
CA GLY A 112 -22.32 -32.43 -1.43
C GLY A 112 -22.25 -31.02 -0.82
N ASN A 113 -21.12 -30.56 -0.32
CA ASN A 113 -20.90 -29.20 0.14
C ASN A 113 -19.48 -28.73 -0.22
N ILE A 114 -19.23 -28.60 -1.52
CA ILE A 114 -17.88 -28.26 -2.02
C ILE A 114 -17.64 -26.78 -1.83
N MET A 115 -17.01 -26.44 -0.71
CA MET A 115 -16.30 -25.17 -0.60
C MET A 115 -15.25 -25.12 -1.71
N ASN A 116 -15.22 -24.01 -2.45
CA ASN A 116 -14.21 -23.83 -3.50
C ASN A 116 -12.82 -23.67 -2.85
N GLN A 117 -12.05 -24.76 -2.79
CA GLN A 117 -10.74 -24.82 -2.15
C GLN A 117 -9.77 -23.80 -2.74
N LYS A 118 -9.80 -23.58 -4.06
CA LYS A 118 -8.94 -22.58 -4.73
C LYS A 118 -9.30 -21.16 -4.31
N ASN A 119 -10.58 -20.88 -4.13
CA ASN A 119 -11.01 -19.57 -3.63
C ASN A 119 -10.60 -19.36 -2.16
N LEU A 120 -10.65 -20.41 -1.32
CA LEU A 120 -10.13 -20.34 0.03
C LEU A 120 -8.64 -19.99 0.04
N GLU A 121 -7.81 -20.73 -0.70
CA GLU A 121 -6.36 -20.48 -0.80
C GLU A 121 -6.05 -19.07 -1.32
N PHE A 122 -6.80 -18.59 -2.31
CA PHE A 122 -6.69 -17.22 -2.82
C PHE A 122 -6.97 -16.19 -1.72
N LEU A 123 -8.06 -16.35 -0.97
CA LEU A 123 -8.43 -15.42 0.10
C LEU A 123 -7.45 -15.48 1.28
N GLU A 124 -6.94 -16.67 1.63
CA GLU A 124 -5.90 -16.83 2.65
C GLU A 124 -4.63 -16.06 2.28
N ASN A 125 -4.19 -16.16 1.03
CA ASN A 125 -3.06 -15.40 0.51
C ASN A 125 -3.36 -13.90 0.50
N GLN A 126 -4.53 -13.49 0.03
CA GLN A 126 -4.93 -12.08 -0.01
C GLN A 126 -4.93 -11.45 1.41
N ILE A 127 -5.47 -12.15 2.42
CA ILE A 127 -5.43 -11.74 3.82
C ILE A 127 -3.99 -11.63 4.31
N LYS A 128 -3.17 -12.63 4.03
CA LYS A 128 -1.76 -12.68 4.44
C LYS A 128 -0.97 -11.51 3.86
N TYR A 129 -1.07 -11.27 2.55
CA TYR A 129 -0.31 -10.20 1.87
C TYR A 129 -0.87 -8.79 2.15
N THR A 130 -2.14 -8.69 2.53
CA THR A 130 -2.69 -7.43 3.06
C THR A 130 -2.17 -7.14 4.48
N GLY A 131 -1.43 -8.08 5.08
CA GLY A 131 -0.71 -7.88 6.33
C GLY A 131 -1.42 -8.38 7.58
N PHE A 132 -2.53 -9.12 7.45
CA PHE A 132 -3.26 -9.72 8.58
C PHE A 132 -2.67 -11.08 9.02
N GLY A 133 -1.69 -11.60 8.27
CA GLY A 133 -1.05 -12.89 8.58
C GLY A 133 -1.98 -14.08 8.36
N GLU A 134 -1.71 -15.16 9.10
CA GLU A 134 -2.38 -16.45 8.92
C GLU A 134 -3.40 -16.77 10.03
N SER A 135 -3.54 -15.89 11.02
CA SER A 135 -4.39 -16.14 12.20
C SER A 135 -5.89 -16.28 11.90
N LEU A 136 -6.33 -15.75 10.77
CA LEU A 136 -7.73 -15.72 10.36
C LEU A 136 -8.15 -16.93 9.48
N GLN A 137 -7.22 -17.76 9.03
CA GLN A 137 -7.47 -18.85 8.08
C GLN A 137 -8.53 -19.83 8.56
N ILE A 138 -8.46 -20.25 9.84
CA ILE A 138 -9.42 -21.23 10.41
C ILE A 138 -10.83 -20.63 10.44
N GLU A 139 -10.96 -19.36 10.80
CA GLU A 139 -12.26 -18.70 10.88
C GLU A 139 -12.83 -18.43 9.48
N LEU A 140 -11.99 -18.00 8.52
CA LEU A 140 -12.34 -17.84 7.11
C LEU A 140 -12.92 -19.14 6.55
N LYS A 141 -12.19 -20.24 6.68
CA LYS A 141 -12.63 -21.57 6.24
C LYS A 141 -13.98 -21.94 6.82
N LYS A 142 -14.14 -21.80 8.13
CA LYS A 142 -15.39 -22.12 8.84
C LYS A 142 -16.59 -21.28 8.36
N LYS A 143 -16.39 -20.01 8.05
CA LYS A 143 -17.42 -19.13 7.52
C LYS A 143 -17.83 -19.49 6.10
N MET A 144 -16.85 -19.79 5.26
CA MET A 144 -17.07 -20.24 3.87
C MET A 144 -17.78 -21.61 3.84
N GLU A 145 -17.39 -22.56 4.69
CA GLU A 145 -18.06 -23.88 4.82
C GLU A 145 -19.53 -23.76 5.21
N LYS A 146 -19.88 -22.78 6.05
CA LYS A 146 -21.29 -22.51 6.42
C LYS A 146 -22.11 -21.88 5.30
N GLY A 147 -21.47 -21.42 4.22
CA GLY A 147 -22.14 -20.78 3.10
C GLY A 147 -22.75 -19.43 3.44
N GLU A 148 -22.25 -18.72 4.47
CA GLU A 148 -22.73 -17.39 4.84
C GLU A 148 -22.58 -16.43 3.67
N LYS A 149 -23.63 -15.70 3.27
CA LYS A 149 -23.59 -14.81 2.10
C LYS A 149 -22.65 -13.63 2.31
N GLU A 150 -22.62 -13.10 3.52
CA GLU A 150 -21.76 -12.00 3.94
C GLU A 150 -21.28 -12.30 5.34
N PHE A 151 -20.00 -12.06 5.61
CA PHE A 151 -19.45 -12.20 6.96
C PHE A 151 -18.26 -11.26 7.15
N THR A 152 -17.91 -11.03 8.41
CA THR A 152 -16.74 -10.29 8.81
C THR A 152 -15.80 -11.16 9.64
N LEU A 153 -14.49 -10.92 9.50
CA LEU A 153 -13.45 -11.44 10.37
C LEU A 153 -12.80 -10.28 11.12
N SER A 154 -12.48 -10.49 12.38
CA SER A 154 -11.85 -9.45 13.21
C SER A 154 -10.40 -9.77 13.48
N HIS A 155 -9.51 -8.78 13.29
CA HIS A 155 -8.09 -8.89 13.59
C HIS A 155 -7.67 -7.75 14.52
N ASP A 156 -6.92 -8.10 15.57
CA ASP A 156 -6.44 -7.17 16.60
C ASP A 156 -4.91 -7.13 16.58
N ALA A 157 -4.36 -5.97 16.27
CA ALA A 157 -2.92 -5.74 16.25
C ALA A 157 -2.54 -4.59 17.19
N ARG A 158 -1.37 -4.69 17.82
CA ARG A 158 -0.80 -3.63 18.65
C ARG A 158 0.45 -3.07 18.00
N PHE A 159 0.54 -1.76 17.96
CA PHE A 159 1.69 -1.01 17.50
C PHE A 159 2.09 -0.03 18.60
N ASP A 160 3.17 -0.32 19.31
CA ASP A 160 3.58 0.42 20.51
C ASP A 160 2.42 0.57 21.51
N THR A 161 1.97 1.80 21.75
CA THR A 161 0.86 2.13 22.67
C THR A 161 -0.50 2.19 21.98
N ALA A 162 -0.56 2.00 20.67
CA ALA A 162 -1.79 2.05 19.89
C ALA A 162 -2.32 0.66 19.57
N ARG A 163 -3.64 0.50 19.59
CA ARG A 163 -4.36 -0.71 19.18
C ARG A 163 -5.05 -0.45 17.84
N LEU A 164 -4.84 -1.33 16.88
CA LEU A 164 -5.54 -1.33 15.60
C LEU A 164 -6.45 -2.56 15.53
N LEU A 165 -7.75 -2.32 15.62
CA LEU A 165 -8.76 -3.33 15.32
C LEU A 165 -9.12 -3.22 13.84
N SER A 166 -9.18 -4.37 13.16
CA SER A 166 -9.56 -4.44 11.75
C SER A 166 -10.73 -5.41 11.57
N GLU A 167 -11.76 -4.96 10.87
CA GLU A 167 -12.94 -5.75 10.52
C GLU A 167 -12.90 -6.01 9.00
N LEU A 168 -12.57 -7.24 8.60
CA LEU A 168 -12.44 -7.66 7.22
C LEU A 168 -13.79 -8.14 6.69
N SER A 169 -14.31 -7.56 5.62
CA SER A 169 -15.61 -7.82 5.06
C SER A 169 -15.53 -8.72 3.83
N PHE A 170 -16.28 -9.83 3.87
CA PHE A 170 -16.34 -10.82 2.80
C PHE A 170 -17.76 -10.94 2.29
N LYS A 171 -17.89 -11.15 0.98
CA LYS A 171 -19.19 -11.37 0.34
C LYS A 171 -19.09 -12.50 -0.68
N LYS A 172 -20.09 -13.39 -0.64
CA LYS A 172 -20.29 -14.44 -1.65
C LYS A 172 -20.88 -13.84 -2.92
N SER A 173 -20.41 -14.27 -4.07
CA SER A 173 -20.98 -13.93 -5.36
C SER A 173 -22.45 -14.41 -5.45
N ASP A 174 -23.31 -13.61 -6.05
CA ASP A 174 -24.68 -14.01 -6.35
C ASP A 174 -24.75 -14.99 -7.56
N GLN A 175 -23.67 -15.06 -8.36
CA GLN A 175 -23.62 -15.85 -9.60
C GLN A 175 -22.74 -17.09 -9.51
N SER A 176 -21.96 -17.24 -8.44
CA SER A 176 -21.02 -18.34 -8.27
C SER A 176 -20.81 -18.67 -6.79
N ASP A 177 -20.10 -19.77 -6.51
CA ASP A 177 -19.70 -20.14 -5.14
C ASP A 177 -18.43 -19.44 -4.64
N LEU A 178 -17.99 -18.37 -5.33
CA LEU A 178 -16.81 -17.62 -4.96
C LEU A 178 -17.12 -16.56 -3.92
N TYR A 179 -16.19 -16.40 -2.99
CA TYR A 179 -16.16 -15.30 -2.02
C TYR A 179 -15.12 -14.27 -2.41
N PHE A 180 -15.39 -13.02 -2.06
CA PHE A 180 -14.50 -11.89 -2.29
C PHE A 180 -14.20 -11.19 -0.97
N PHE A 181 -12.95 -10.80 -0.77
CA PHE A 181 -12.52 -9.89 0.28
C PHE A 181 -12.69 -8.47 -0.25
N ASN A 182 -13.77 -7.78 0.13
CA ASN A 182 -14.17 -6.51 -0.48
C ASN A 182 -13.55 -5.29 0.16
N SER A 183 -13.35 -5.33 1.48
CA SER A 183 -12.81 -4.20 2.22
C SER A 183 -12.44 -4.62 3.64
N TYR A 184 -11.68 -3.78 4.30
CA TYR A 184 -11.55 -3.85 5.74
C TYR A 184 -11.71 -2.46 6.37
N LYS A 185 -12.34 -2.42 7.53
CA LYS A 185 -12.45 -1.23 8.36
C LYS A 185 -11.32 -1.27 9.40
N ALA A 186 -10.43 -0.29 9.34
CA ALA A 186 -9.37 -0.11 10.32
C ALA A 186 -9.80 0.88 11.39
N ILE A 187 -9.70 0.50 12.66
CA ILE A 187 -10.12 1.27 13.83
C ILE A 187 -8.90 1.45 14.74
N LEU A 188 -8.35 2.65 14.76
CA LEU A 188 -7.19 3.01 15.56
C LEU A 188 -7.61 3.61 16.89
N GLN A 189 -7.29 2.91 17.97
CA GLN A 189 -7.45 3.42 19.33
C GLN A 189 -6.09 3.74 19.93
N LYS A 190 -5.85 5.03 20.21
CA LYS A 190 -4.66 5.50 20.92
C LYS A 190 -4.92 5.58 22.41
N GLU A 191 -3.90 5.28 23.20
CA GLU A 191 -3.97 5.44 24.64
C GLU A 191 -4.25 6.91 25.01
N GLY A 192 -5.24 7.15 25.86
CA GLY A 192 -5.65 8.50 26.28
C GLY A 192 -6.47 9.29 25.24
N ALA A 193 -6.68 8.79 24.03
CA ALA A 193 -7.54 9.46 23.07
C ALA A 193 -9.03 9.21 23.38
N PRO A 194 -9.88 10.25 23.34
CA PRO A 194 -11.31 10.12 23.67
C PRO A 194 -12.10 9.35 22.61
N HIS A 195 -11.62 9.34 21.37
CA HIS A 195 -12.30 8.70 20.24
C HIS A 195 -11.30 7.90 19.41
N ALA A 196 -11.76 6.78 18.86
CA ALA A 196 -11.03 6.04 17.85
C ALA A 196 -11.13 6.75 16.49
N LEU A 197 -10.10 6.58 15.66
CA LEU A 197 -10.12 6.98 14.25
C LEU A 197 -10.46 5.76 13.41
N GLU A 198 -11.38 5.91 12.47
CA GLU A 198 -11.87 4.81 11.65
C GLU A 198 -11.73 5.15 10.16
N GLN A 199 -11.36 4.14 9.37
CA GLN A 199 -11.25 4.27 7.92
C GLN A 199 -11.55 2.93 7.27
N ILE A 200 -12.35 2.94 6.20
CA ILE A 200 -12.59 1.76 5.36
C ILE A 200 -11.62 1.81 4.19
N PHE A 201 -10.90 0.71 4.00
CA PHE A 201 -10.01 0.48 2.86
C PHE A 201 -10.63 -0.61 2.00
N TYR A 202 -10.89 -0.27 0.75
CA TYR A 202 -11.43 -1.22 -0.23
C TYR A 202 -10.31 -2.10 -0.77
N ILE A 203 -10.65 -3.36 -1.03
CA ILE A 203 -9.77 -4.36 -1.62
C ILE A 203 -10.28 -4.67 -3.02
N GLY A 204 -9.43 -4.54 -4.00
CA GLY A 204 -9.69 -4.84 -5.40
C GLY A 204 -8.49 -5.51 -6.03
N SER A 205 -8.41 -5.49 -7.35
CA SER A 205 -7.23 -5.90 -8.11
C SER A 205 -6.05 -4.96 -7.86
N GLU A 206 -6.34 -3.67 -7.61
CA GLU A 206 -5.37 -2.60 -7.57
C GLU A 206 -5.64 -1.63 -6.41
N ASN A 207 -4.69 -0.74 -6.14
CA ASN A 207 -4.82 0.35 -5.16
C ASN A 207 -5.04 -0.10 -3.70
N ASN A 208 -4.68 -1.34 -3.38
CA ASN A 208 -4.89 -1.91 -2.06
C ASN A 208 -3.91 -1.30 -1.03
N PHE A 209 -4.39 -1.03 0.17
CA PHE A 209 -3.57 -0.65 1.30
C PHE A 209 -3.42 -1.83 2.26
N THR A 210 -2.19 -2.08 2.71
CA THR A 210 -1.92 -3.08 3.75
C THR A 210 -2.33 -2.55 5.12
N MET A 211 -2.57 -3.46 6.08
CA MET A 211 -2.89 -3.11 7.47
C MET A 211 -1.87 -2.14 8.08
N LYS A 212 -0.58 -2.33 7.78
CA LYS A 212 0.48 -1.44 8.29
C LYS A 212 0.44 -0.05 7.64
N GLU A 213 0.16 0.04 6.35
CA GLU A 213 -0.06 1.32 5.65
C GLU A 213 -1.30 2.03 6.19
N ALA A 214 -2.40 1.30 6.43
CA ALA A 214 -3.62 1.83 7.03
C ALA A 214 -3.35 2.40 8.44
N PHE A 215 -2.59 1.67 9.26
CA PHE A 215 -2.13 2.16 10.55
C PHE A 215 -1.36 3.47 10.41
N ASN A 216 -0.39 3.53 9.48
CA ASN A 216 0.41 4.73 9.25
C ASN A 216 -0.44 5.92 8.78
N LEU A 217 -1.42 5.67 7.91
CA LEU A 217 -2.36 6.70 7.45
C LEU A 217 -3.24 7.23 8.59
N LEU A 218 -3.78 6.35 9.45
CA LEU A 218 -4.57 6.73 10.61
C LEU A 218 -3.75 7.44 11.69
N GLU A 219 -2.43 7.19 11.74
CA GLU A 219 -1.47 7.97 12.54
C GLU A 219 -1.20 9.38 11.96
N GLY A 220 -1.77 9.71 10.80
CA GLY A 220 -1.57 11.00 10.12
C GLY A 220 -0.27 11.07 9.33
N ARG A 221 0.36 9.92 9.08
CA ARG A 221 1.57 9.79 8.26
C ARG A 221 1.22 9.67 6.78
N SER A 222 2.20 9.81 5.93
CA SER A 222 2.02 9.69 4.48
C SER A 222 2.64 8.39 3.98
N VAL A 223 1.95 7.72 3.06
CA VAL A 223 2.39 6.48 2.41
C VAL A 223 2.63 6.77 0.94
N ASN A 224 3.77 6.33 0.40
CA ASN A 224 4.06 6.38 -1.03
C ASN A 224 3.63 5.08 -1.70
N LYS A 225 2.90 5.19 -2.81
CA LYS A 225 2.34 4.02 -3.47
C LYS A 225 2.20 4.25 -4.96
N ASP A 226 2.39 3.19 -5.72
CA ASP A 226 1.97 3.12 -7.10
C ASP A 226 0.48 2.81 -7.11
N LEU A 227 -0.30 3.66 -7.76
CA LEU A 227 -1.73 3.55 -7.91
C LEU A 227 -2.09 3.50 -9.39
N VAL A 228 -3.23 2.93 -9.70
CA VAL A 228 -3.76 2.87 -11.06
C VAL A 228 -4.90 3.87 -11.21
N SER A 229 -4.84 4.67 -12.26
CA SER A 229 -5.88 5.62 -12.62
C SER A 229 -7.11 4.91 -13.19
N ARG A 230 -8.20 5.66 -13.37
CA ARG A 230 -9.41 5.13 -14.04
C ARG A 230 -9.16 4.70 -15.50
N ASP A 231 -8.11 5.26 -16.11
CA ASP A 231 -7.71 4.97 -17.49
C ASP A 231 -6.67 3.82 -17.57
N GLY A 232 -6.40 3.15 -16.44
CA GLY A 232 -5.46 2.04 -16.34
C GLY A 232 -3.98 2.46 -16.28
N GLU A 233 -3.67 3.76 -16.16
CA GLU A 233 -2.30 4.24 -16.07
C GLU A 233 -1.75 4.14 -14.66
N ILE A 234 -0.56 3.54 -14.50
CA ILE A 234 0.16 3.47 -13.23
C ILE A 234 0.82 4.82 -12.95
N TYR A 235 0.58 5.36 -11.78
CA TYR A 235 1.23 6.57 -11.31
C TYR A 235 1.66 6.45 -9.85
N ASN A 236 2.82 7.01 -9.52
CA ASN A 236 3.30 7.07 -8.15
C ASN A 236 2.78 8.32 -7.44
N CYS A 237 2.28 8.17 -6.22
CA CYS A 237 1.93 9.30 -5.38
C CYS A 237 2.17 9.02 -3.90
N TRP A 238 2.20 10.09 -3.12
CA TRP A 238 2.08 10.02 -1.67
C TRP A 238 0.63 10.23 -1.27
N VAL A 239 0.12 9.36 -0.42
CA VAL A 239 -1.25 9.41 0.10
C VAL A 239 -1.21 9.80 1.56
N LYS A 240 -2.15 10.65 1.98
CA LYS A 240 -2.34 11.06 3.38
C LYS A 240 -3.83 11.26 3.66
N LEU A 241 -4.30 10.91 4.86
CA LEU A 241 -5.67 11.21 5.29
C LEU A 241 -5.80 12.67 5.74
N ASP A 242 -6.92 13.27 5.38
CA ASP A 242 -7.33 14.58 5.89
C ASP A 242 -8.39 14.41 6.98
N PHE A 243 -7.99 14.58 8.23
CA PHE A 243 -8.88 14.44 9.37
C PHE A 243 -9.85 15.63 9.54
N THR A 244 -9.72 16.67 8.72
CA THR A 244 -10.61 17.85 8.75
C THR A 244 -11.72 17.76 7.71
N ASP A 245 -11.59 16.87 6.72
CA ASP A 245 -12.56 16.67 5.63
C ASP A 245 -12.98 15.20 5.57
N GLY A 246 -14.26 14.94 5.78
CA GLY A 246 -14.85 13.60 5.76
C GLY A 246 -15.72 13.40 4.54
N GLU A 247 -15.73 12.17 4.04
CA GLU A 247 -16.66 11.74 2.99
C GLU A 247 -18.04 11.39 3.59
N THR A 248 -19.06 11.32 2.74
CA THR A 248 -20.43 10.96 3.14
C THR A 248 -20.57 9.55 3.73
N ASN A 249 -19.61 8.66 3.44
CA ASN A 249 -19.55 7.30 3.95
C ASN A 249 -18.85 7.19 5.33
N GLY A 250 -18.43 8.31 5.92
CA GLY A 250 -17.72 8.36 7.20
C GLY A 250 -16.20 8.20 7.11
N ASN A 251 -15.65 8.00 5.92
CA ASN A 251 -14.21 7.97 5.70
C ASN A 251 -13.61 9.37 5.71
N PHE A 252 -12.35 9.46 6.08
CA PHE A 252 -11.55 10.64 5.84
C PHE A 252 -11.15 10.72 4.37
N LYS A 253 -11.12 11.92 3.82
CA LYS A 253 -10.66 12.13 2.45
C LYS A 253 -9.17 11.84 2.31
N MET A 254 -8.77 11.22 1.19
CA MET A 254 -7.38 10.95 0.86
C MET A 254 -6.81 12.08 0.01
N HIS A 255 -5.75 12.72 0.48
CA HIS A 255 -4.95 13.66 -0.32
C HIS A 255 -3.86 12.90 -1.05
N HIS A 256 -3.77 13.13 -2.37
CA HIS A 256 -2.77 12.55 -3.27
C HIS A 256 -1.76 13.62 -3.69
N TYR A 257 -0.50 13.42 -3.34
CA TYR A 257 0.63 14.25 -3.78
C TYR A 257 1.35 13.50 -4.91
N HIS A 258 0.93 13.76 -6.15
CA HIS A 258 1.50 13.16 -7.36
C HIS A 258 2.96 13.57 -7.59
N GLN A 259 3.66 12.88 -8.47
CA GLN A 259 5.06 13.19 -8.83
C GLN A 259 5.24 14.67 -9.21
N ASN A 260 4.29 15.25 -9.96
CA ASN A 260 4.32 16.65 -10.36
C ASN A 260 4.21 17.66 -9.21
N TYR A 261 3.80 17.20 -8.02
CA TYR A 261 3.83 18.03 -6.82
C TYR A 261 5.28 18.41 -6.43
N GLY A 262 6.27 17.64 -6.90
CA GLY A 262 7.70 17.92 -6.73
C GLY A 262 8.23 17.61 -5.34
N TYR A 263 7.67 16.62 -4.64
CA TYR A 263 8.27 16.06 -3.43
C TYR A 263 9.24 14.93 -3.80
N ASN A 264 10.49 15.10 -3.40
CA ASN A 264 11.51 14.07 -3.51
C ASN A 264 12.02 13.75 -2.11
N LEU A 265 11.74 12.52 -1.63
CA LEU A 265 12.12 12.06 -0.29
C LEU A 265 13.63 12.03 -0.11
N GLU A 266 14.37 11.54 -1.12
CA GLU A 266 15.83 11.45 -1.08
C GLU A 266 16.45 12.83 -0.92
N ALA A 267 16.06 13.78 -1.77
CA ALA A 267 16.53 15.18 -1.67
C ALA A 267 16.10 15.85 -0.36
N ALA A 268 14.99 15.43 0.25
CA ALA A 268 14.58 15.93 1.55
C ALA A 268 15.45 15.40 2.69
N LEU A 269 15.87 14.13 2.62
CA LEU A 269 16.78 13.51 3.58
C LEU A 269 18.21 14.05 3.44
N GLU A 270 18.70 14.27 2.22
CA GLU A 270 20.06 14.77 1.94
C GLU A 270 20.33 16.20 2.45
N LYS A 271 19.28 16.95 2.79
CA LYS A 271 19.42 18.24 3.48
C LYS A 271 19.93 18.09 4.92
N HIS A 272 19.97 16.88 5.43
CA HIS A 272 20.36 16.55 6.78
C HIS A 272 21.58 15.63 6.78
N ALA A 273 22.48 15.83 7.75
CA ALA A 273 23.64 14.95 7.91
C ALA A 273 23.23 13.66 8.64
N ILE A 274 22.64 12.73 7.88
CA ILE A 274 22.15 11.44 8.37
C ILE A 274 23.17 10.35 7.99
N LYS A 275 23.65 9.58 8.99
CA LYS A 275 24.67 8.55 8.82
C LYS A 275 24.22 7.41 7.91
N GLU A 276 22.96 6.99 8.01
CA GLU A 276 22.36 5.91 7.22
C GLU A 276 22.33 6.21 5.72
N LEU A 277 22.49 7.46 5.31
CA LEU A 277 22.58 7.84 3.88
C LEU A 277 23.96 7.57 3.27
N GLN A 278 24.97 7.25 4.09
CA GLN A 278 26.35 7.05 3.63
C GLN A 278 26.57 5.68 2.96
N THR A 279 25.73 4.69 3.25
CA THR A 279 25.81 3.36 2.64
C THR A 279 24.58 3.08 1.79
N PRO A 280 24.74 2.52 0.56
CA PRO A 280 23.62 2.27 -0.35
C PRO A 280 22.52 1.40 0.28
N GLU A 281 22.90 0.34 0.99
CA GLU A 281 21.98 -0.62 1.59
C GLU A 281 21.15 0.01 2.72
N ALA A 282 21.80 0.80 3.59
CA ALA A 282 21.10 1.50 4.68
C ALA A 282 20.18 2.60 4.13
N LYS A 283 20.65 3.34 3.11
CA LYS A 283 19.85 4.36 2.41
C LYS A 283 18.60 3.74 1.78
N GLU A 284 18.75 2.64 1.05
CA GLU A 284 17.63 1.94 0.42
C GLU A 284 16.62 1.42 1.44
N SER A 285 17.11 0.76 2.51
CA SER A 285 16.26 0.28 3.59
C SER A 285 15.49 1.41 4.27
N LEU A 286 16.15 2.54 4.57
CA LEU A 286 15.54 3.73 5.13
C LEU A 286 14.45 4.29 4.20
N MET A 287 14.78 4.47 2.91
CA MET A 287 13.86 4.98 1.89
C MET A 287 12.61 4.10 1.76
N ASN A 288 12.81 2.77 1.66
CA ASN A 288 11.70 1.82 1.52
C ASN A 288 10.79 1.83 2.75
N SER A 289 11.36 1.96 3.94
CA SER A 289 10.58 2.05 5.17
C SER A 289 9.79 3.36 5.28
N LEU A 290 10.42 4.49 4.96
CA LEU A 290 9.75 5.81 4.94
C LEU A 290 8.65 5.89 3.89
N LYS A 291 8.82 5.24 2.72
CA LYS A 291 7.78 5.14 1.70
C LYS A 291 6.53 4.41 2.21
N LYS A 292 6.70 3.38 3.04
CA LYS A 292 5.58 2.69 3.71
C LYS A 292 4.91 3.52 4.82
N GLY A 293 5.37 4.76 5.05
CA GLY A 293 4.85 5.67 6.08
C GLY A 293 5.39 5.38 7.48
N ASN A 294 6.41 4.56 7.62
CA ASN A 294 6.98 4.28 8.94
C ASN A 294 7.77 5.48 9.46
N VAL A 295 7.76 5.64 10.78
CA VAL A 295 8.74 6.47 11.47
C VAL A 295 10.03 5.65 11.63
N GLN A 296 11.18 6.22 11.28
CA GLN A 296 12.46 5.54 11.32
C GLN A 296 13.45 6.24 12.25
N ALA A 297 14.11 5.43 13.07
CA ALA A 297 15.23 5.90 13.86
C ALA A 297 16.45 6.08 12.95
N VAL A 298 17.06 7.25 12.98
CA VAL A 298 18.27 7.60 12.23
C VAL A 298 19.28 8.32 13.11
N THR A 299 20.54 8.33 12.68
CA THR A 299 21.65 8.96 13.38
C THR A 299 22.02 10.26 12.68
N PHE A 300 21.69 11.39 13.31
CA PHE A 300 22.12 12.72 12.85
C PHE A 300 23.57 12.99 13.32
N ILE A 301 24.36 13.59 12.43
CA ILE A 301 25.73 14.05 12.74
C ILE A 301 25.66 15.57 12.93
N VAL A 302 25.75 16.04 14.17
CA VAL A 302 25.66 17.47 14.52
C VAL A 302 26.92 17.86 15.28
N GLY A 303 27.73 18.76 14.69
CA GLY A 303 28.98 19.22 15.33
C GLY A 303 30.02 18.12 15.56
N GLY A 304 29.95 17.00 14.83
CA GLY A 304 30.82 15.84 14.99
C GLY A 304 30.29 14.82 16.01
N GLU A 305 29.17 15.10 16.66
CA GLU A 305 28.51 14.16 17.59
C GLU A 305 27.37 13.42 16.91
N GLU A 306 27.21 12.14 17.26
CA GLU A 306 26.10 11.30 16.79
C GLU A 306 24.89 11.47 17.71
N LYS A 307 23.74 11.84 17.14
CA LYS A 307 22.47 11.99 17.86
C LYS A 307 21.39 11.16 17.22
N ARG A 308 20.84 10.20 17.98
CA ARG A 308 19.71 9.39 17.51
C ARG A 308 18.41 10.20 17.56
N GLN A 309 17.73 10.25 16.42
CA GLN A 309 16.45 10.93 16.24
C GLN A 309 15.53 10.06 15.37
N PHE A 310 14.26 10.47 15.25
CA PHE A 310 13.32 9.77 14.41
C PHE A 310 12.84 10.68 13.28
N VAL A 311 12.59 10.08 12.12
CA VAL A 311 12.13 10.81 10.93
C VAL A 311 10.94 10.13 10.29
N GLU A 312 10.09 10.92 9.65
CA GLU A 312 9.02 10.47 8.76
C GLU A 312 8.93 11.35 7.51
N ALA A 313 8.38 10.80 6.43
CA ALA A 313 8.13 11.54 5.20
C ALA A 313 7.02 12.59 5.39
N ASN A 314 7.22 13.78 4.83
CA ASN A 314 6.25 14.87 4.90
C ASN A 314 6.06 15.53 3.52
N PRO A 315 5.37 14.86 2.58
CA PRO A 315 5.17 15.34 1.23
C PRO A 315 4.45 16.69 1.17
N GLN A 316 3.48 16.90 2.04
CA GLN A 316 2.70 18.15 2.10
C GLN A 316 3.60 19.41 2.16
N PHE A 317 4.70 19.34 2.89
CA PHE A 317 5.63 20.46 3.05
C PHE A 317 6.97 20.23 2.32
N LYS A 318 7.05 19.19 1.49
CA LYS A 318 8.24 18.81 0.70
C LYS A 318 9.50 18.63 1.54
N THR A 319 9.35 18.04 2.74
CA THR A 319 10.43 17.85 3.73
C THR A 319 10.25 16.52 4.45
N ILE A 320 11.05 16.28 5.47
CA ILE A 320 10.83 15.26 6.49
C ILE A 320 10.37 15.93 7.79
N ARG A 321 9.67 15.20 8.64
CA ARG A 321 9.47 15.57 10.04
C ARG A 321 10.51 14.88 10.89
N VAL A 322 11.05 15.61 11.86
CA VAL A 322 12.07 15.10 12.77
C VAL A 322 11.52 15.13 14.19
N TYR A 323 11.79 14.07 14.93
CA TYR A 323 11.40 13.90 16.33
C TYR A 323 12.65 13.60 17.18
N ASP A 324 12.63 14.00 18.43
CA ASP A 324 13.65 13.63 19.42
C ASP A 324 13.48 12.20 19.93
N SER A 325 14.32 11.78 20.86
CA SER A 325 14.27 10.46 21.50
C SER A 325 12.96 10.19 22.27
N SER A 326 12.22 11.23 22.64
CA SER A 326 10.93 11.17 23.32
C SER A 326 9.75 11.27 22.35
N MET A 327 9.99 11.14 21.03
CA MET A 327 8.99 11.29 19.96
C MET A 327 8.30 12.68 19.94
N GLN A 328 8.95 13.71 20.50
CA GLN A 328 8.49 15.08 20.40
C GLN A 328 9.02 15.72 19.12
N ARG A 329 8.14 16.45 18.41
CA ARG A 329 8.50 17.09 17.15
C ARG A 329 9.51 18.21 17.37
N ILE A 330 10.64 18.12 16.66
CA ILE A 330 11.65 19.17 16.61
C ILE A 330 11.25 20.18 15.52
N ASN A 331 10.95 21.42 15.91
CA ASN A 331 10.68 22.48 14.97
C ASN A 331 11.99 22.98 14.35
N GLY A 332 12.10 22.95 13.00
CA GLY A 332 13.34 23.23 12.26
C GLY A 332 13.97 24.64 12.45
N ARG A 333 13.44 25.48 13.32
CA ARG A 333 14.08 26.75 13.71
C ARG A 333 15.24 26.57 14.69
N GLU A 334 15.25 25.49 15.47
CA GLU A 334 16.35 25.23 16.43
C GLU A 334 17.58 24.64 15.75
N SER A 335 17.41 23.94 14.61
CA SER A 335 18.53 23.34 13.88
C SER A 335 19.37 24.35 13.07
N GLN A 336 18.86 25.57 12.82
CA GLN A 336 19.60 26.62 12.09
C GLN A 336 20.37 27.58 13.00
N ASN A 337 20.05 27.65 14.29
CA ASN A 337 20.75 28.52 15.23
C ASN A 337 22.06 27.94 15.79
N GLN A 338 22.39 26.66 15.49
CA GLN A 338 23.66 26.06 15.90
C GLN A 338 24.80 26.20 14.89
N LYS A 339 24.59 26.87 13.76
CA LYS A 339 25.65 27.12 12.74
C LYS A 339 26.37 28.46 12.87
N GLN A 340 26.07 29.28 13.86
CA GLN A 340 26.78 30.55 14.10
C GLN A 340 27.11 30.75 15.59
N GLN A 341 28.10 30.04 16.07
CA GLN A 341 28.94 30.48 17.19
C GLN A 341 30.37 30.05 16.90
N ASP A 342 31.07 30.91 16.17
CA ASP A 342 32.54 30.97 16.22
C ASP A 342 32.96 31.72 17.49
N PRO A 343 33.97 31.26 18.20
CA PRO A 343 34.41 31.91 19.44
C PRO A 343 35.51 32.93 19.12
N GLN A 344 35.19 34.22 19.22
CA GLN A 344 36.29 35.20 19.47
C GLN A 344 35.84 36.41 20.26
N GLN A 345 36.57 36.50 21.35
CA GLN A 345 37.02 37.71 22.08
C GLN A 345 36.16 38.27 23.19
N ASN A 346 36.70 37.98 24.40
CA ASN A 346 36.73 38.82 25.58
C ASN A 346 37.02 40.27 25.27
N ALA A 347 36.27 41.20 25.89
CA ALA A 347 36.84 42.28 26.73
C ALA A 347 35.74 43.16 27.32
N VAL A 348 35.64 43.14 28.64
CA VAL A 348 35.57 44.24 29.60
C VAL A 348 34.80 45.55 29.19
N SER A 349 33.71 45.84 29.87
CA SER A 349 33.61 46.99 30.82
C SER A 349 32.16 47.27 31.24
N SER A 350 31.94 47.11 32.43
CA SER A 350 31.30 47.89 33.49
C SER A 350 30.38 49.09 33.12
N SER A 351 29.26 49.08 33.81
CA SER A 351 28.69 50.09 34.67
C SER A 351 27.55 51.01 34.16
N LYS A 352 26.55 51.07 35.05
CA LYS A 352 25.69 52.16 35.45
C LYS A 352 24.46 52.48 34.61
N SER A 353 23.32 52.23 35.11
CA SER A 353 22.52 52.84 36.20
C SER A 353 21.42 53.80 35.70
N GLN A 354 20.21 53.52 36.12
CA GLN A 354 19.17 54.43 36.61
C GLN A 354 18.51 55.42 35.60
N LYS A 355 17.27 55.57 35.53
CA LYS A 355 16.10 55.76 36.37
C LYS A 355 14.99 56.52 35.60
N LYS A 356 13.74 56.24 35.93
CA LYS A 356 12.55 57.10 35.98
C LYS A 356 12.14 57.86 34.72
N GLY A 357 10.90 58.01 34.46
CA GLY A 357 9.59 58.02 35.08
C GLY A 357 8.59 58.51 34.06
N ALA A 358 7.43 58.07 34.19
CA ALA A 358 6.22 58.71 34.62
C ALA A 358 5.45 59.56 33.60
N ASP A 359 4.19 59.18 33.47
CA ASP A 359 2.98 59.96 33.39
C ASP A 359 2.53 60.68 32.12
N GLY A 360 1.21 60.58 31.93
CA GLY A 360 0.31 61.46 31.21
C GLY A 360 -0.62 60.69 30.25
N GLU A 361 -1.74 60.16 30.73
CA GLU A 361 -3.13 60.62 30.68
C GLU A 361 -3.44 61.56 29.48
N SER A 362 -4.41 61.26 28.61
CA SER A 362 -5.84 61.42 28.81
C SER A 362 -6.59 61.35 27.46
N LYS A 363 -7.78 60.80 27.51
CA LYS A 363 -9.06 61.20 26.92
C LYS A 363 -9.06 61.58 25.43
N GLY A 364 -10.00 61.15 24.68
CA GLY A 364 -11.42 60.82 24.86
C GLY A 364 -12.09 60.78 23.52
N GLU A 365 -13.22 60.11 23.53
CA GLU A 365 -14.47 60.44 22.82
C GLU A 365 -14.40 60.45 21.27
N ASP A 366 -15.27 59.93 20.59
CA ASP A 366 -16.61 59.31 20.66
C ASP A 366 -17.22 59.46 19.26
N VAL A 367 -18.24 58.69 18.99
CA VAL A 367 -19.39 58.92 18.10
C VAL A 367 -19.34 58.46 16.66
N SER A 368 -20.08 57.38 16.52
CA SER A 368 -21.31 57.13 15.74
C SER A 368 -21.22 56.94 14.23
N GLU A 369 -21.84 55.82 13.87
CA GLU A 369 -23.07 55.65 13.08
C GLU A 369 -22.95 56.14 11.62
N GLU A 370 -23.46 55.51 10.67
CA GLU A 370 -24.69 54.78 10.32
C GLU A 370 -24.65 54.33 8.86
N GLN A 371 -25.27 53.19 8.62
CA GLN A 371 -26.28 52.89 7.57
C GLN A 371 -25.86 53.04 6.10
N GLN A 372 -26.21 52.21 5.29
CA GLN A 372 -27.39 51.48 4.83
C GLN A 372 -27.11 50.94 3.41
N GLU A 373 -27.43 49.73 3.23
CA GLU A 373 -28.49 49.15 2.40
C GLU A 373 -28.52 49.48 0.88
N LYS A 374 -28.74 48.44 0.20
CA LYS A 374 -29.70 48.12 -0.87
C LYS A 374 -29.16 47.58 -2.19
N LYS A 375 -29.63 46.40 -2.40
CA LYS A 375 -30.55 45.84 -3.43
C LYS A 375 -29.85 45.39 -4.71
N ALA A 376 -30.01 44.22 -5.01
CA ALA A 376 -31.05 43.28 -5.41
C ALA A 376 -31.13 43.06 -6.95
N LYS A 377 -31.21 41.78 -7.28
CA LYS A 377 -32.01 41.15 -8.35
C LYS A 377 -31.63 41.33 -9.84
N LYS A 378 -31.42 40.24 -10.50
CA LYS A 378 -32.33 39.54 -11.48
C LYS A 378 -31.52 38.47 -12.18
N LYS A 379 -31.96 37.22 -12.14
CA LYS A 379 -32.89 36.47 -13.03
C LYS A 379 -32.52 36.60 -14.50
N SER A 380 -32.24 35.52 -15.20
CA SER A 380 -33.10 34.50 -15.79
C SER A 380 -32.28 33.71 -16.81
N GLN A 381 -32.38 32.42 -16.82
CA GLN A 381 -33.16 31.52 -17.67
C GLN A 381 -32.61 31.33 -19.07
N SER A 382 -32.39 30.06 -19.30
CA SER A 382 -32.76 29.16 -20.38
C SER A 382 -31.90 29.25 -21.67
N ILE A 383 -31.38 28.20 -22.14
CA ILE A 383 -32.00 27.04 -22.78
C ILE A 383 -31.22 25.79 -22.47
#